data_e44fdd08f27f4a083d65fa846cc72209
#
_entry.id   e44fdd08f27f4a083d65fa846cc72209
#
_cell.length_a   1.000
_cell.length_b   1.000
_cell.length_c   1.000
_cell.angle_alpha   90.00
_cell.angle_beta   90.00
_cell.angle_gamma   90.00
#
_symmetry.space_group_name_H-M   'P 1'
#
loop_
_entity.id
_entity.type
_entity.pdbx_description
1 polymer ?
#
loop_
_entity_poly.entity_id
_entity_poly.type
_entity_poly.pdbx_seq_one_letter_code
_entity_poly.pdbx_strand_id
1 'polypeptide(L)'
;MSKLTLAIMFCLTVFSAGLSAQEKTPPRKDWKLLWRDEFNGKKLDPRKWNVLTREHSKHNELQYYVPDDVYIENGCLRLRSRVRDYGAMHYTSGRVDTKGKLAPVYGRFEIRARLPGGKGLWPAHWLYPQDRDWAMEYLMAEAVANGKERLIPEERPWYSEIDIMEFLGHEPNTVYGTLHYYTFDGQKKTSSGTWKGDCDYSKAFHVYTLEWEPDAMRWFIDDQLIHTTTNGIPHTPHYLIINTAVGGAWPGNPDATTSFPQFHDIDYVRVYQRPEYFKK
;
A
#
# COMPACT_ATOMS: atom_id res chain seq x y z
N MET A 1 33.52 46.85 -56.86
CA MET A 1 33.38 45.44 -56.50
C MET A 1 33.42 45.32 -54.98
N SER A 2 32.27 45.30 -54.35
CA SER A 2 32.14 45.25 -52.88
C SER A 2 31.76 43.83 -52.48
N LYS A 3 32.52 43.19 -51.58
CA LYS A 3 32.24 41.87 -51.04
C LYS A 3 31.43 42.06 -49.79
N LEU A 4 30.16 41.60 -49.81
CA LEU A 4 29.27 41.55 -48.69
C LEU A 4 29.52 40.25 -47.90
N THR A 5 30.02 40.35 -46.69
CA THR A 5 30.23 39.20 -45.79
C THR A 5 28.99 39.03 -44.91
N LEU A 6 28.29 37.94 -45.10
CA LEU A 6 27.09 37.56 -44.32
C LEU A 6 27.54 36.84 -43.04
N ALA A 7 27.35 37.44 -41.89
CA ALA A 7 27.59 36.82 -40.59
C ALA A 7 26.34 36.07 -40.13
N ILE A 8 26.42 34.75 -40.08
CA ILE A 8 25.35 33.89 -39.53
C ILE A 8 25.58 33.80 -38.03
N MET A 9 24.66 34.40 -37.28
CA MET A 9 24.64 34.35 -35.80
C MET A 9 23.90 33.09 -35.37
N PHE A 10 24.65 32.09 -34.88
CA PHE A 10 24.08 30.88 -34.27
C PHE A 10 23.61 31.22 -32.86
N CYS A 11 22.30 31.28 -32.66
CA CYS A 11 21.71 31.40 -31.36
C CYS A 11 21.67 30.03 -30.69
N LEU A 12 22.65 29.74 -29.82
CA LEU A 12 22.60 28.55 -28.93
C LEU A 12 21.59 28.81 -27.82
N THR A 13 20.38 28.26 -27.97
CA THR A 13 19.43 28.11 -26.87
C THR A 13 19.90 26.97 -25.97
N VAL A 14 20.50 27.32 -24.84
CA VAL A 14 20.81 26.38 -23.78
C VAL A 14 19.50 26.00 -23.12
N PHE A 15 18.93 24.84 -23.45
CA PHE A 15 17.88 24.19 -22.67
C PHE A 15 18.53 23.71 -21.37
N SER A 16 18.40 24.46 -20.29
CA SER A 16 18.65 23.97 -18.95
C SER A 16 17.50 23.02 -18.58
N ALA A 17 17.67 21.73 -18.85
CA ALA A 17 16.85 20.70 -18.24
C ALA A 17 17.15 20.74 -16.74
N GLY A 18 16.25 21.35 -15.98
CA GLY A 18 16.25 21.26 -14.52
C GLY A 18 16.06 19.79 -14.14
N LEU A 19 17.15 19.09 -13.84
CA LEU A 19 17.07 17.84 -13.08
C LEU A 19 16.50 18.23 -11.72
N SER A 20 15.23 17.92 -11.50
CA SER A 20 14.68 17.83 -10.16
C SER A 20 15.54 16.80 -9.43
N ALA A 21 16.27 17.24 -8.39
CA ALA A 21 16.99 16.33 -7.53
C ALA A 21 15.95 15.41 -6.88
N GLN A 22 15.91 14.14 -7.32
CA GLN A 22 15.08 13.12 -6.71
C GLN A 22 15.49 12.99 -5.24
N GLU A 23 14.54 13.27 -4.36
CA GLU A 23 14.75 13.13 -2.92
C GLU A 23 14.96 11.65 -2.62
N LYS A 24 16.18 11.28 -2.24
CA LYS A 24 16.52 9.90 -1.91
C LYS A 24 15.97 9.56 -0.53
N THR A 25 15.54 8.32 -0.36
CA THR A 25 15.15 7.78 0.95
C THR A 25 16.20 8.10 2.01
N PRO A 26 15.80 8.63 3.20
CA PRO A 26 16.73 8.88 4.29
C PRO A 26 17.50 7.60 4.66
N PRO A 27 18.76 7.69 5.09
CA PRO A 27 19.54 6.52 5.46
C PRO A 27 18.83 5.73 6.57
N ARG A 28 18.77 4.38 6.44
CA ARG A 28 18.15 3.45 7.40
C ARG A 28 18.76 3.48 8.82
N LYS A 29 19.88 4.16 9.03
CA LYS A 29 20.63 4.19 10.31
C LYS A 29 19.80 4.62 11.53
N ASP A 30 18.73 5.41 11.31
CA ASP A 30 17.85 5.90 12.37
C ASP A 30 16.63 5.01 12.61
N TRP A 31 16.51 3.93 11.84
CA TRP A 31 15.43 2.96 11.93
C TRP A 31 15.93 1.65 12.52
N LYS A 32 15.30 1.16 13.59
CA LYS A 32 15.58 -0.14 14.20
C LYS A 32 14.52 -1.15 13.81
N LEU A 33 14.96 -2.36 13.47
CA LEU A 33 14.05 -3.46 13.13
C LEU A 33 13.16 -3.79 14.34
N LEU A 34 11.86 -3.64 14.17
CA LEU A 34 10.84 -4.01 15.16
C LEU A 34 10.35 -5.43 14.92
N TRP A 35 10.07 -5.78 13.67
CA TRP A 35 9.47 -7.05 13.28
C TRP A 35 9.80 -7.38 11.83
N ARG A 36 9.86 -8.68 11.53
CA ARG A 36 10.05 -9.14 10.15
C ARG A 36 9.51 -10.55 9.91
N ASP A 37 9.22 -10.85 8.66
CA ASP A 37 9.09 -12.19 8.12
C ASP A 37 9.78 -12.27 6.75
N GLU A 38 10.72 -13.22 6.63
CA GLU A 38 11.49 -13.49 5.41
C GLU A 38 10.95 -14.73 4.68
N PHE A 39 9.84 -15.29 5.15
CA PHE A 39 9.15 -16.45 4.61
C PHE A 39 10.02 -17.68 4.30
N ASN A 40 11.12 -17.84 5.04
CA ASN A 40 12.09 -18.96 4.88
C ASN A 40 11.56 -20.31 5.38
N GLY A 41 10.39 -20.32 6.02
CA GLY A 41 9.76 -21.53 6.55
C GLY A 41 9.05 -22.35 5.46
N LYS A 42 8.57 -23.54 5.84
CA LYS A 42 7.72 -24.36 4.97
C LYS A 42 6.23 -24.01 5.08
N LYS A 43 5.85 -23.25 6.11
CA LYS A 43 4.47 -22.82 6.38
C LYS A 43 4.50 -21.42 6.96
N LEU A 44 3.42 -20.69 6.74
CA LEU A 44 3.21 -19.38 7.35
C LEU A 44 3.17 -19.50 8.88
N ASP A 45 3.87 -18.63 9.58
CA ASP A 45 3.93 -18.64 11.06
C ASP A 45 2.63 -18.06 11.65
N PRO A 46 1.79 -18.89 12.31
CA PRO A 46 0.52 -18.42 12.88
C PRO A 46 0.68 -17.45 14.07
N ARG A 47 1.90 -17.30 14.61
CA ARG A 47 2.20 -16.28 15.63
C ARG A 47 2.35 -14.89 15.01
N LYS A 48 2.65 -14.82 13.72
CA LYS A 48 2.88 -13.59 12.96
C LYS A 48 1.67 -13.19 12.12
N TRP A 49 0.95 -14.17 11.57
CA TRP A 49 -0.08 -13.96 10.57
C TRP A 49 -1.39 -14.66 10.91
N ASN A 50 -2.48 -14.02 10.58
CA ASN A 50 -3.79 -14.63 10.42
C ASN A 50 -4.02 -14.91 8.94
N VAL A 51 -4.59 -16.06 8.61
CA VAL A 51 -5.09 -16.38 7.27
C VAL A 51 -6.60 -16.20 7.27
N LEU A 52 -7.10 -15.39 6.38
CA LEU A 52 -8.52 -15.07 6.35
C LEU A 52 -9.32 -16.11 5.54
N THR A 53 -10.45 -16.53 6.11
CA THR A 53 -11.52 -17.28 5.39
C THR A 53 -12.74 -16.40 5.37
N ARG A 54 -13.07 -15.83 4.22
CA ARG A 54 -14.15 -14.85 4.13
C ARG A 54 -14.62 -14.61 2.71
N GLU A 55 -15.94 -14.60 2.52
CA GLU A 55 -16.54 -13.92 1.38
C GLU A 55 -16.29 -12.41 1.51
N HIS A 56 -15.87 -11.80 0.42
CA HIS A 56 -15.67 -10.35 0.40
C HIS A 56 -16.45 -9.77 -0.78
N SER A 57 -17.53 -9.08 -0.46
CA SER A 57 -18.42 -8.46 -1.45
C SER A 57 -18.40 -6.94 -1.45
N LYS A 58 -17.45 -6.30 -0.71
CA LYS A 58 -17.27 -4.86 -0.80
C LYS A 58 -16.79 -4.48 -2.20
N HIS A 59 -17.21 -3.34 -2.68
CA HIS A 59 -16.81 -2.80 -3.98
C HIS A 59 -17.10 -3.71 -5.18
N ASN A 60 -18.07 -4.65 -5.06
CA ASN A 60 -18.40 -5.64 -6.09
C ASN A 60 -17.26 -6.62 -6.41
N GLU A 61 -16.41 -6.91 -5.42
CA GLU A 61 -15.36 -7.93 -5.55
C GLU A 61 -15.96 -9.32 -5.72
N LEU A 62 -15.26 -10.23 -6.43
CA LEU A 62 -15.76 -11.51 -6.90
C LEU A 62 -15.10 -12.73 -6.25
N GLN A 63 -14.12 -12.54 -5.36
CA GLN A 63 -13.39 -13.63 -4.71
C GLN A 63 -13.97 -14.01 -3.35
N TYR A 64 -13.78 -15.27 -3.00
CA TYR A 64 -13.80 -15.77 -1.63
C TYR A 64 -12.33 -15.95 -1.16
N TYR A 65 -11.95 -15.40 -0.02
CA TYR A 65 -10.63 -15.67 0.55
C TYR A 65 -10.60 -17.01 1.26
N VAL A 66 -9.62 -17.85 0.89
CA VAL A 66 -9.51 -19.23 1.41
C VAL A 66 -8.07 -19.56 1.83
N PRO A 67 -7.87 -20.37 2.89
CA PRO A 67 -6.53 -20.76 3.32
C PRO A 67 -5.72 -21.52 2.27
N ASP A 68 -6.38 -22.30 1.39
CA ASP A 68 -5.71 -23.06 0.31
C ASP A 68 -4.96 -22.17 -0.69
N ASP A 69 -5.29 -20.89 -0.73
CA ASP A 69 -4.68 -19.93 -1.64
C ASP A 69 -3.62 -19.06 -0.94
N VAL A 70 -3.20 -19.48 0.27
CA VAL A 70 -2.13 -18.83 1.08
C VAL A 70 -1.11 -19.90 1.47
N TYR A 71 0.11 -19.83 0.95
CA TYR A 71 1.16 -20.81 1.25
C TYR A 71 2.57 -20.24 1.04
N ILE A 72 3.59 -20.94 1.55
CA ILE A 72 4.99 -20.62 1.32
C ILE A 72 5.50 -21.48 0.17
N GLU A 73 6.08 -20.83 -0.83
CA GLU A 73 6.74 -21.50 -1.95
C GLU A 73 7.94 -20.70 -2.43
N ASN A 74 9.06 -21.37 -2.68
CA ASN A 74 10.32 -20.75 -3.15
C ASN A 74 10.82 -19.59 -2.29
N GLY A 75 10.63 -19.66 -0.95
CA GLY A 75 11.03 -18.62 -0.03
C GLY A 75 10.13 -17.37 -0.03
N CYS A 76 8.94 -17.46 -0.63
CA CYS A 76 7.96 -16.37 -0.65
C CYS A 76 6.65 -16.79 0.01
N LEU A 77 5.97 -15.88 0.65
CA LEU A 77 4.54 -15.99 0.86
C LEU A 77 3.86 -15.79 -0.49
N ARG A 78 3.05 -16.76 -0.89
CA ARG A 78 2.31 -16.72 -2.15
C ARG A 78 0.81 -16.66 -1.89
N LEU A 79 0.17 -15.62 -2.42
CA LEU A 79 -1.28 -15.51 -2.49
C LEU A 79 -1.70 -15.83 -3.92
N ARG A 80 -2.48 -16.91 -4.07
CA ARG A 80 -2.95 -17.37 -5.38
C ARG A 80 -4.37 -16.90 -5.62
N SER A 81 -4.62 -16.27 -6.77
CA SER A 81 -5.96 -15.99 -7.29
C SER A 81 -6.28 -16.95 -8.42
N ARG A 82 -7.45 -17.59 -8.38
CA ARG A 82 -7.86 -18.56 -9.40
C ARG A 82 -9.36 -18.62 -9.62
N VAL A 83 -9.76 -19.13 -10.79
CA VAL A 83 -11.14 -19.54 -11.07
C VAL A 83 -11.40 -20.79 -10.25
N ARG A 84 -12.32 -20.69 -9.30
CA ARG A 84 -12.77 -21.77 -8.44
C ARG A 84 -14.06 -21.34 -7.76
N ASP A 85 -15.12 -22.11 -8.00
CA ASP A 85 -16.37 -21.89 -7.27
C ASP A 85 -16.20 -22.24 -5.79
N TYR A 86 -16.56 -21.30 -4.91
CA TYR A 86 -16.51 -21.45 -3.47
C TYR A 86 -17.59 -20.58 -2.82
N GLY A 87 -18.56 -21.20 -2.12
CA GLY A 87 -19.74 -20.49 -1.67
C GLY A 87 -20.52 -19.90 -2.85
N ALA A 88 -20.85 -18.62 -2.76
CA ALA A 88 -21.53 -17.90 -3.83
C ALA A 88 -20.56 -17.24 -4.85
N MET A 89 -19.24 -17.39 -4.66
CA MET A 89 -18.22 -16.71 -5.45
C MET A 89 -17.62 -17.63 -6.50
N HIS A 90 -17.25 -17.05 -7.65
CA HIS A 90 -16.64 -17.78 -8.78
C HIS A 90 -15.11 -17.77 -8.77
N TYR A 91 -14.50 -17.00 -7.88
CA TYR A 91 -13.05 -16.93 -7.71
C TYR A 91 -12.67 -17.19 -6.27
N THR A 92 -11.48 -17.76 -6.06
CA THR A 92 -10.83 -17.77 -4.75
C THR A 92 -9.52 -17.01 -4.80
N SER A 93 -9.13 -16.46 -3.65
CA SER A 93 -7.88 -15.71 -3.50
C SER A 93 -7.33 -15.82 -2.07
N GLY A 94 -6.13 -15.27 -1.84
CA GLY A 94 -5.46 -15.24 -0.56
C GLY A 94 -5.51 -13.87 0.11
N ARG A 95 -5.65 -13.88 1.45
CA ARG A 95 -5.49 -12.72 2.32
C ARG A 95 -4.90 -13.12 3.66
N VAL A 96 -3.92 -12.33 4.11
CA VAL A 96 -3.30 -12.45 5.42
C VAL A 96 -3.30 -11.10 6.13
N ASP A 97 -3.27 -11.13 7.46
CA ASP A 97 -3.12 -9.93 8.28
C ASP A 97 -2.35 -10.18 9.58
N THR A 98 -1.94 -9.08 10.22
CA THR A 98 -1.24 -9.11 11.51
C THR A 98 -2.12 -8.67 12.68
N LYS A 99 -3.45 -8.66 12.55
CA LYS A 99 -4.36 -8.21 13.60
C LYS A 99 -4.16 -8.99 14.89
N GLY A 100 -3.98 -8.28 16.01
CA GLY A 100 -3.70 -8.87 17.31
C GLY A 100 -2.29 -9.43 17.48
N LYS A 101 -1.39 -9.25 16.49
CA LYS A 101 -0.01 -9.77 16.49
C LYS A 101 1.02 -8.67 16.31
N LEU A 102 0.79 -7.77 15.37
CA LEU A 102 1.61 -6.58 15.13
C LEU A 102 0.71 -5.42 14.72
N ALA A 103 0.71 -4.36 15.52
CA ALA A 103 0.03 -3.12 15.20
C ALA A 103 0.78 -1.92 15.81
N PRO A 104 1.86 -1.46 15.18
CA PRO A 104 2.57 -0.29 15.68
C PRO A 104 1.79 1.00 15.41
N VAL A 105 2.10 2.04 16.20
CA VAL A 105 1.87 3.42 15.82
C VAL A 105 3.18 3.92 15.25
N TYR A 106 3.17 4.44 14.05
CA TYR A 106 4.34 4.86 13.28
C TYR A 106 5.29 3.71 12.92
N GLY A 107 6.10 3.95 11.94
CA GLY A 107 7.12 3.00 11.50
C GLY A 107 7.44 3.11 10.02
N ARG A 108 8.48 2.41 9.63
CA ARG A 108 8.83 2.17 8.24
C ARG A 108 8.46 0.73 7.90
N PHE A 109 7.55 0.56 6.95
CA PHE A 109 7.10 -0.73 6.44
C PHE A 109 7.75 -0.96 5.08
N GLU A 110 8.49 -2.03 4.93
CA GLU A 110 9.09 -2.46 3.66
C GLU A 110 8.52 -3.82 3.28
N ILE A 111 7.91 -3.88 2.10
CA ILE A 111 7.33 -5.11 1.55
C ILE A 111 7.93 -5.32 0.17
N ARG A 112 8.71 -6.38 0.01
CA ARG A 112 9.24 -6.76 -1.29
C ARG A 112 8.33 -7.79 -1.93
N ALA A 113 7.73 -7.42 -3.05
CA ALA A 113 6.74 -8.26 -3.71
C ALA A 113 6.82 -8.17 -5.23
N ARG A 114 6.34 -9.23 -5.89
CA ARG A 114 6.00 -9.28 -7.31
C ARG A 114 4.49 -9.41 -7.44
N LEU A 115 3.88 -8.50 -8.17
CA LEU A 115 2.43 -8.36 -8.24
C LEU A 115 1.81 -9.26 -9.32
N PRO A 116 0.55 -9.70 -9.15
CA PRO A 116 -0.17 -10.42 -10.21
C PRO A 116 -0.57 -9.47 -11.33
N GLY A 117 -0.51 -9.93 -12.59
CA GLY A 117 -0.94 -9.16 -13.76
C GLY A 117 -2.28 -9.65 -14.32
N GLY A 118 -2.92 -8.80 -15.12
CA GLY A 118 -4.18 -9.09 -15.80
C GLY A 118 -5.36 -8.29 -15.28
N LYS A 119 -6.34 -8.03 -16.16
CA LYS A 119 -7.52 -7.26 -15.82
C LYS A 119 -8.32 -7.89 -14.68
N GLY A 120 -8.86 -7.07 -13.80
CA GLY A 120 -9.63 -7.51 -12.64
C GLY A 120 -8.79 -8.00 -11.47
N LEU A 121 -7.45 -7.96 -11.52
CA LEU A 121 -6.58 -8.27 -10.39
C LEU A 121 -6.26 -6.96 -9.64
N TRP A 122 -6.44 -7.00 -8.31
CA TRP A 122 -6.25 -5.85 -7.43
C TRP A 122 -5.50 -6.30 -6.15
N PRO A 123 -4.18 -6.45 -6.23
CA PRO A 123 -3.34 -6.68 -5.06
C PRO A 123 -3.18 -5.39 -4.24
N ALA A 124 -3.11 -5.55 -2.91
CA ALA A 124 -2.90 -4.45 -1.98
C ALA A 124 -2.03 -4.85 -0.78
N HIS A 125 -1.22 -3.89 -0.32
CA HIS A 125 -0.54 -3.87 0.98
C HIS A 125 -1.07 -2.65 1.73
N TRP A 126 -1.73 -2.84 2.85
CA TRP A 126 -2.40 -1.74 3.52
C TRP A 126 -2.49 -1.91 5.03
N LEU A 127 -2.72 -0.82 5.72
CA LEU A 127 -2.83 -0.77 7.16
C LEU A 127 -4.23 -0.34 7.58
N TYR A 128 -4.73 -0.99 8.63
CA TYR A 128 -6.06 -0.71 9.18
C TYR A 128 -6.02 -0.61 10.71
N PRO A 129 -6.85 0.23 11.36
CA PRO A 129 -6.84 0.39 12.79
C PRO A 129 -7.02 -0.94 13.53
N GLN A 130 -6.14 -1.20 14.50
CA GLN A 130 -6.17 -2.40 15.35
C GLN A 130 -7.47 -2.47 16.15
N ASP A 131 -7.90 -1.34 16.68
CA ASP A 131 -9.13 -1.17 17.44
C ASP A 131 -9.86 0.07 16.93
N ARG A 132 -11.04 -0.15 16.35
CA ARG A 132 -11.85 0.95 15.80
C ARG A 132 -12.44 1.82 16.90
N ASP A 133 -12.86 1.23 18.01
CA ASP A 133 -13.52 1.96 19.08
C ASP A 133 -12.51 2.84 19.81
N TRP A 134 -11.32 2.31 20.08
CA TRP A 134 -10.23 3.11 20.65
C TRP A 134 -9.75 4.23 19.71
N ALA A 135 -9.66 3.98 18.42
CA ALA A 135 -9.33 5.00 17.43
C ALA A 135 -10.36 6.13 17.42
N MET A 136 -11.63 5.79 17.66
CA MET A 136 -12.71 6.74 17.83
C MET A 136 -12.56 7.58 19.11
N GLU A 137 -12.32 6.95 20.24
CA GLU A 137 -12.13 7.66 21.51
C GLU A 137 -10.95 8.63 21.46
N TYR A 138 -9.85 8.20 20.83
CA TYR A 138 -8.67 9.07 20.63
C TYR A 138 -9.00 10.31 19.80
N LEU A 139 -9.67 10.12 18.66
CA LEU A 139 -10.07 11.23 17.79
C LEU A 139 -11.07 12.17 18.47
N MET A 140 -11.96 11.63 19.32
CA MET A 140 -12.87 12.43 20.12
C MET A 140 -12.11 13.27 21.15
N ALA A 141 -11.18 12.67 21.88
CA ALA A 141 -10.37 13.36 22.87
C ALA A 141 -9.53 14.47 22.24
N GLU A 142 -8.94 14.20 21.08
CA GLU A 142 -8.16 15.20 20.33
C GLU A 142 -9.04 16.34 19.80
N ALA A 143 -10.25 16.05 19.32
CA ALA A 143 -11.18 17.08 18.87
C ALA A 143 -11.59 18.02 20.02
N VAL A 144 -11.90 17.45 21.19
CA VAL A 144 -12.24 18.23 22.41
C VAL A 144 -11.04 19.07 22.84
N ALA A 145 -9.82 18.51 22.88
CA ALA A 145 -8.61 19.20 23.26
C ALA A 145 -8.30 20.38 22.34
N ASN A 146 -8.72 20.32 21.08
CA ASN A 146 -8.59 21.39 20.10
C ASN A 146 -9.81 22.34 20.03
N GLY A 147 -10.73 22.26 21.00
CA GLY A 147 -11.92 23.14 21.11
C GLY A 147 -12.92 22.97 19.97
N LYS A 148 -12.95 21.82 19.33
CA LYS A 148 -13.88 21.52 18.24
C LYS A 148 -15.01 20.62 18.73
N GLU A 149 -16.24 21.09 18.59
CA GLU A 149 -17.40 20.26 18.72
C GLU A 149 -17.47 19.28 17.54
N ARG A 150 -17.56 18.00 17.88
CA ARG A 150 -17.32 16.99 16.90
C ARG A 150 -18.59 16.35 16.34
N LEU A 151 -18.64 16.23 15.04
CA LEU A 151 -19.62 15.45 14.30
C LEU A 151 -18.94 14.27 13.57
N ILE A 152 -18.82 13.11 14.26
CA ILE A 152 -18.67 11.87 13.51
C ILE A 152 -20.07 11.29 13.34
N PRO A 153 -20.51 11.00 12.13
CA PRO A 153 -21.76 10.32 11.91
C PRO A 153 -21.77 8.98 12.68
N GLU A 154 -22.75 8.75 13.53
CA GLU A 154 -22.90 7.51 14.32
C GLU A 154 -22.85 6.25 13.46
N GLU A 155 -23.28 6.34 12.21
CA GLU A 155 -23.33 5.24 11.25
C GLU A 155 -21.98 4.89 10.62
N ARG A 156 -20.95 5.73 10.78
CA ARG A 156 -19.61 5.52 10.22
C ARG A 156 -18.55 5.81 11.24
N PRO A 157 -18.32 4.89 12.16
CA PRO A 157 -17.22 5.03 13.11
C PRO A 157 -15.91 5.06 12.35
N TRP A 158 -15.09 5.99 12.72
CA TRP A 158 -14.05 6.56 11.99
C TRP A 158 -12.74 5.86 12.11
N TYR A 159 -12.06 5.76 11.06
CA TYR A 159 -10.73 5.22 10.95
C TYR A 159 -9.98 5.92 9.80
N SER A 160 -8.68 5.78 9.81
CA SER A 160 -7.84 5.97 8.65
C SER A 160 -7.50 4.61 8.04
N GLU A 161 -7.41 4.56 6.73
CA GLU A 161 -6.88 3.43 5.97
C GLU A 161 -5.64 3.92 5.25
N ILE A 162 -4.56 3.17 5.34
CA ILE A 162 -3.28 3.56 4.75
C ILE A 162 -2.90 2.49 3.73
N ASP A 163 -3.04 2.81 2.46
CA ASP A 163 -2.66 1.91 1.38
C ASP A 163 -1.20 2.16 1.03
N ILE A 164 -0.32 1.23 1.46
CA ILE A 164 1.11 1.29 1.17
C ILE A 164 1.33 1.10 -0.32
N MET A 165 0.58 0.18 -0.91
CA MET A 165 0.59 -0.13 -2.32
C MET A 165 -0.78 -0.68 -2.74
N GLU A 166 -1.33 -0.12 -3.79
CA GLU A 166 -2.40 -0.73 -4.58
C GLU A 166 -1.99 -0.78 -6.05
N PHE A 167 -2.45 -1.80 -6.75
CA PHE A 167 -2.10 -2.02 -8.14
C PHE A 167 -3.29 -2.60 -8.91
N LEU A 168 -3.45 -2.17 -10.15
CA LEU A 168 -4.42 -2.72 -11.08
C LEU A 168 -3.70 -3.57 -12.12
N GLY A 169 -3.98 -4.87 -12.16
CA GLY A 169 -3.24 -5.79 -13.01
C GLY A 169 -3.27 -5.48 -14.51
N HIS A 170 -4.18 -4.62 -14.97
CA HIS A 170 -4.24 -4.13 -16.35
C HIS A 170 -3.53 -2.79 -16.57
N GLU A 171 -2.96 -2.22 -15.51
CA GLU A 171 -2.12 -1.02 -15.56
C GLU A 171 -0.70 -1.37 -15.08
N PRO A 172 0.06 -2.17 -15.82
CA PRO A 172 1.22 -2.89 -15.31
C PRO A 172 2.38 -2.00 -14.84
N ASN A 173 2.38 -0.74 -15.20
CA ASN A 173 3.41 0.24 -14.82
C ASN A 173 2.90 1.31 -13.83
N THR A 174 1.70 1.15 -13.26
CA THR A 174 1.08 2.16 -12.40
C THR A 174 0.85 1.59 -11.00
N VAL A 175 1.30 2.30 -9.97
CA VAL A 175 1.12 1.96 -8.55
C VAL A 175 0.52 3.15 -7.82
N TYR A 176 -0.34 2.86 -6.86
CA TYR A 176 -1.05 3.85 -6.06
C TYR A 176 -0.65 3.70 -4.59
N GLY A 177 -0.44 4.83 -3.92
CA GLY A 177 -0.26 4.90 -2.47
C GLY A 177 -1.24 5.93 -1.91
N THR A 178 -2.01 5.56 -0.89
CA THR A 178 -3.16 6.37 -0.46
C THR A 178 -3.29 6.42 1.05
N LEU A 179 -3.68 7.57 1.58
CA LEU A 179 -4.21 7.73 2.92
C LEU A 179 -5.67 8.16 2.82
N HIS A 180 -6.57 7.32 3.29
CA HIS A 180 -7.97 7.67 3.52
C HIS A 180 -8.17 8.06 4.98
N TYR A 181 -8.72 9.24 5.22
CA TYR A 181 -8.96 9.73 6.57
C TYR A 181 -10.21 10.59 6.62
N TYR A 182 -10.63 10.97 7.81
CA TYR A 182 -11.73 11.88 8.01
C TYR A 182 -11.27 13.06 8.84
N THR A 183 -11.80 14.20 8.56
CA THR A 183 -11.64 15.41 9.32
C THR A 183 -12.53 15.39 10.57
N PHE A 184 -12.24 16.24 11.53
CA PHE A 184 -13.01 16.33 12.77
C PHE A 184 -14.49 16.69 12.56
N ASP A 185 -14.85 17.27 11.43
CA ASP A 185 -16.22 17.55 11.02
C ASP A 185 -16.88 16.38 10.25
N GLY A 186 -16.23 15.23 10.22
CA GLY A 186 -16.75 13.99 9.64
C GLY A 186 -16.65 13.89 8.12
N GLN A 187 -15.91 14.77 7.46
CA GLN A 187 -15.73 14.69 6.01
C GLN A 187 -14.66 13.67 5.63
N LYS A 188 -14.99 12.75 4.73
CA LYS A 188 -14.00 11.85 4.14
C LYS A 188 -13.04 12.64 3.26
N LYS A 189 -11.75 12.45 3.49
CA LYS A 189 -10.64 13.00 2.71
C LYS A 189 -9.72 11.88 2.24
N THR A 190 -8.99 12.19 1.20
CA THR A 190 -7.99 11.29 0.63
C THR A 190 -6.76 12.08 0.26
N SER A 191 -5.59 11.54 0.61
CA SER A 191 -4.30 12.01 0.11
C SER A 191 -3.67 10.85 -0.65
N SER A 192 -3.51 10.97 -1.97
CA SER A 192 -3.03 9.88 -2.81
C SER A 192 -1.95 10.32 -3.77
N GLY A 193 -0.97 9.43 -3.99
CA GLY A 193 0.01 9.53 -5.05
C GLY A 193 -0.18 8.40 -6.06
N THR A 194 -0.09 8.75 -7.33
CA THR A 194 -0.04 7.80 -8.43
C THR A 194 1.35 7.84 -9.04
N TRP A 195 2.01 6.70 -9.06
CA TRP A 195 3.31 6.55 -9.68
C TRP A 195 3.21 5.75 -10.97
N LYS A 196 3.65 6.33 -12.06
CA LYS A 196 3.77 5.64 -13.34
C LYS A 196 5.25 5.43 -13.65
N GLY A 197 5.72 4.19 -13.45
CA GLY A 197 7.08 3.78 -13.76
C GLY A 197 7.28 3.44 -15.24
N ASP A 198 8.49 3.05 -15.57
CA ASP A 198 8.91 2.59 -16.89
C ASP A 198 8.99 1.06 -17.01
N CYS A 199 8.58 0.33 -15.97
CA CYS A 199 8.61 -1.13 -15.90
C CYS A 199 7.21 -1.72 -15.65
N ASP A 200 7.10 -3.04 -15.88
CA ASP A 200 5.93 -3.85 -15.52
C ASP A 200 6.15 -4.47 -14.12
N TYR A 201 5.43 -3.98 -13.11
CA TYR A 201 5.51 -4.42 -11.71
C TYR A 201 5.06 -5.87 -11.49
N SER A 202 4.48 -6.52 -12.49
CA SER A 202 4.13 -7.95 -12.43
C SER A 202 5.30 -8.86 -12.85
N LYS A 203 6.39 -8.34 -13.38
CA LYS A 203 7.50 -9.13 -13.94
C LYS A 203 8.68 -9.31 -13.00
N ALA A 204 8.85 -8.41 -12.03
CA ALA A 204 9.98 -8.43 -11.10
C ALA A 204 9.54 -8.13 -9.68
N PHE A 205 10.42 -8.40 -8.72
CA PHE A 205 10.22 -7.98 -7.33
C PHE A 205 10.64 -6.54 -7.15
N HIS A 206 9.76 -5.75 -6.54
CA HIS A 206 9.98 -4.37 -6.16
C HIS A 206 9.75 -4.19 -4.67
N VAL A 207 10.34 -3.15 -4.07
CA VAL A 207 10.18 -2.83 -2.65
C VAL A 207 9.20 -1.66 -2.51
N TYR A 208 8.05 -1.95 -1.95
CA TYR A 208 7.02 -0.96 -1.62
C TYR A 208 7.21 -0.53 -0.17
N THR A 209 7.41 0.76 0.04
CA THR A 209 7.75 1.29 1.36
C THR A 209 6.82 2.41 1.77
N LEU A 210 6.39 2.38 3.03
CA LEU A 210 5.75 3.48 3.74
C LEU A 210 6.67 3.91 4.89
N GLU A 211 7.00 5.18 4.99
CA GLU A 211 7.45 5.82 6.21
C GLU A 211 6.27 6.60 6.81
N TRP A 212 5.86 6.17 7.97
CA TRP A 212 4.80 6.80 8.74
C TRP A 212 5.39 7.37 10.03
N GLU A 213 5.43 8.69 10.10
CA GLU A 213 5.92 9.49 11.23
C GLU A 213 4.80 10.40 11.76
N PRO A 214 4.95 11.01 12.95
CA PRO A 214 3.89 11.83 13.55
C PRO A 214 3.48 13.05 12.72
N ASP A 215 4.39 13.58 11.92
CA ASP A 215 4.25 14.84 11.19
C ASP A 215 4.20 14.66 9.68
N ALA A 216 4.57 13.49 9.16
CA ALA A 216 4.56 13.22 7.73
C ALA A 216 4.44 11.72 7.43
N MET A 217 3.83 11.41 6.30
CA MET A 217 3.87 10.09 5.71
C MET A 217 4.48 10.18 4.31
N ARG A 218 5.32 9.19 3.96
CA ARG A 218 6.04 9.14 2.68
C ARG A 218 5.96 7.74 2.10
N TRP A 219 5.65 7.66 0.82
CA TRP A 219 5.58 6.40 0.06
C TRP A 219 6.73 6.32 -0.92
N PHE A 220 7.32 5.13 -1.03
CA PHE A 220 8.45 4.89 -1.93
C PHE A 220 8.26 3.58 -2.69
N ILE A 221 8.82 3.52 -3.90
CA ILE A 221 9.04 2.29 -4.66
C ILE A 221 10.52 2.22 -5.01
N ASP A 222 11.19 1.13 -4.63
CA ASP A 222 12.63 0.93 -4.84
C ASP A 222 13.47 2.13 -4.37
N ASP A 223 13.13 2.66 -3.17
CA ASP A 223 13.74 3.84 -2.56
C ASP A 223 13.46 5.18 -3.29
N GLN A 224 12.63 5.19 -4.32
CA GLN A 224 12.18 6.42 -4.98
C GLN A 224 10.91 6.95 -4.30
N LEU A 225 10.96 8.20 -3.83
CA LEU A 225 9.80 8.89 -3.25
C LEU A 225 8.73 9.11 -4.31
N ILE A 226 7.50 8.65 -4.04
CA ILE A 226 6.37 8.78 -4.96
C ILE A 226 5.25 9.68 -4.42
N HIS A 227 5.11 9.78 -3.10
CA HIS A 227 4.09 10.61 -2.47
C HIS A 227 4.49 11.03 -1.06
N THR A 228 4.02 12.20 -0.65
CA THR A 228 4.16 12.73 0.73
C THR A 228 2.87 13.41 1.15
N THR A 229 2.46 13.21 2.41
CA THR A 229 1.40 13.99 3.05
C THR A 229 1.79 14.39 4.46
N THR A 230 1.32 15.56 4.88
CA THR A 230 1.39 16.07 6.25
C THR A 230 0.01 16.25 6.86
N ASN A 231 -1.05 15.86 6.13
CA ASN A 231 -2.44 15.99 6.55
C ASN A 231 -3.05 14.64 6.86
N GLY A 232 -3.92 14.59 7.88
CA GLY A 232 -4.73 13.42 8.20
C GLY A 232 -3.94 12.24 8.76
N ILE A 233 -2.73 12.47 9.25
CA ILE A 233 -1.84 11.42 9.76
C ILE A 233 -2.50 10.75 10.96
N PRO A 234 -2.69 9.42 10.93
CA PRO A 234 -3.25 8.70 12.06
C PRO A 234 -2.21 8.54 13.18
N HIS A 235 -2.68 8.56 14.43
CA HIS A 235 -1.87 8.40 15.64
C HIS A 235 -2.32 7.19 16.47
N THR A 236 -2.98 6.22 15.83
CA THR A 236 -3.53 5.01 16.45
C THR A 236 -2.85 3.76 15.91
N PRO A 237 -2.80 2.63 16.68
CA PRO A 237 -2.20 1.41 16.19
C PRO A 237 -2.90 0.86 14.95
N HIS A 238 -2.12 0.49 13.93
CA HIS A 238 -2.62 -0.14 12.71
C HIS A 238 -1.94 -1.47 12.46
N TYR A 239 -2.72 -2.47 12.06
CA TYR A 239 -2.21 -3.77 11.63
C TYR A 239 -2.10 -3.86 10.11
N LEU A 240 -1.17 -4.67 9.63
CA LEU A 240 -0.90 -4.86 8.21
C LEU A 240 -1.83 -5.93 7.62
N ILE A 241 -2.30 -5.66 6.41
CA ILE A 241 -3.08 -6.55 5.57
C ILE A 241 -2.39 -6.69 4.21
N ILE A 242 -2.31 -7.92 3.69
CA ILE A 242 -1.85 -8.22 2.34
C ILE A 242 -2.87 -9.13 1.68
N ASN A 243 -3.39 -8.73 0.52
CA ASN A 243 -4.39 -9.51 -0.21
C ASN A 243 -4.30 -9.26 -1.72
N THR A 244 -5.02 -10.08 -2.46
CA THR A 244 -5.39 -9.79 -3.85
C THR A 244 -6.89 -9.91 -4.01
N ALA A 245 -7.57 -8.83 -4.32
CA ALA A 245 -8.97 -8.87 -4.75
C ALA A 245 -9.07 -9.28 -6.22
N VAL A 246 -10.19 -9.87 -6.59
CA VAL A 246 -10.53 -10.25 -7.97
C VAL A 246 -11.84 -9.60 -8.34
N GLY A 247 -11.85 -8.85 -9.43
CA GLY A 247 -13.01 -8.04 -9.81
C GLY A 247 -13.17 -6.81 -8.91
N GLY A 248 -14.23 -6.09 -9.14
CA GLY A 248 -14.59 -4.92 -8.35
C GLY A 248 -14.85 -3.67 -9.16
N ALA A 249 -15.38 -2.64 -8.49
CA ALA A 249 -15.76 -1.39 -9.15
C ALA A 249 -14.56 -0.65 -9.76
N TRP A 250 -13.37 -0.78 -9.17
CA TRP A 250 -12.18 -0.07 -9.66
C TRP A 250 -11.39 -0.89 -10.70
N PRO A 251 -10.96 -2.17 -10.45
CA PRO A 251 -10.22 -2.94 -11.42
C PRO A 251 -11.09 -3.43 -12.60
N GLY A 252 -12.41 -3.37 -12.49
CA GLY A 252 -13.33 -4.08 -13.36
C GLY A 252 -13.27 -5.59 -13.14
N ASN A 253 -14.04 -6.35 -13.88
CA ASN A 253 -14.04 -7.82 -13.80
C ASN A 253 -12.95 -8.41 -14.68
N PRO A 254 -12.38 -9.59 -14.32
CA PRO A 254 -11.55 -10.37 -15.23
C PRO A 254 -12.28 -10.64 -16.55
N ASP A 255 -11.52 -10.69 -17.63
CA ASP A 255 -12.03 -11.04 -18.97
C ASP A 255 -11.11 -12.09 -19.64
N ALA A 256 -11.33 -12.37 -20.91
CA ALA A 256 -10.57 -13.35 -21.66
C ALA A 256 -9.05 -13.06 -21.76
N THR A 257 -8.61 -11.85 -21.42
CA THR A 257 -7.20 -11.49 -21.39
C THR A 257 -6.51 -11.84 -20.07
N THR A 258 -7.28 -12.19 -19.02
CA THR A 258 -6.76 -12.54 -17.71
C THR A 258 -6.56 -14.06 -17.61
N SER A 259 -5.32 -14.49 -17.64
CA SER A 259 -5.00 -15.91 -17.40
C SER A 259 -4.96 -16.20 -15.90
N PHE A 260 -5.55 -17.32 -15.49
CA PHE A 260 -5.50 -17.83 -14.12
C PHE A 260 -4.76 -19.19 -14.09
N PRO A 261 -4.11 -19.57 -12.96
CA PRO A 261 -3.99 -18.81 -11.71
C PRO A 261 -3.01 -17.64 -11.82
N GLN A 262 -3.23 -16.60 -11.01
CA GLN A 262 -2.30 -15.49 -10.81
C GLN A 262 -1.72 -15.52 -9.40
N PHE A 263 -0.53 -14.99 -9.23
CA PHE A 263 0.21 -15.08 -7.99
C PHE A 263 0.72 -13.70 -7.55
N HIS A 264 0.47 -13.39 -6.29
CA HIS A 264 1.08 -12.28 -5.58
C HIS A 264 2.17 -12.90 -4.68
N ASP A 265 3.42 -12.71 -5.05
CA ASP A 265 4.57 -13.29 -4.35
C ASP A 265 5.21 -12.22 -3.46
N ILE A 266 5.25 -12.47 -2.16
CA ILE A 266 5.86 -11.59 -1.17
C ILE A 266 7.14 -12.26 -0.66
N ASP A 267 8.31 -11.66 -0.95
CA ASP A 267 9.63 -12.15 -0.58
C ASP A 267 9.95 -11.87 0.90
N TYR A 268 9.65 -10.66 1.35
CA TYR A 268 9.73 -10.32 2.76
C TYR A 268 8.79 -9.19 3.15
N VAL A 269 8.52 -9.14 4.46
CA VAL A 269 7.93 -7.99 5.14
C VAL A 269 8.83 -7.60 6.29
N ARG A 270 9.25 -6.33 6.36
CA ARG A 270 10.07 -5.77 7.43
C ARG A 270 9.44 -4.50 7.95
N VAL A 271 9.34 -4.40 9.26
CA VAL A 271 8.81 -3.23 9.94
C VAL A 271 9.87 -2.69 10.89
N TYR A 272 10.16 -1.42 10.75
CA TYR A 272 11.14 -0.70 11.55
C TYR A 272 10.46 0.42 12.31
N GLN A 273 11.03 0.78 13.45
CA GLN A 273 10.63 1.98 14.19
C GLN A 273 11.83 2.84 14.55
N ARG A 274 11.62 4.14 14.75
CA ARG A 274 12.63 4.98 15.39
C ARG A 274 12.70 4.65 16.89
N PRO A 275 13.89 4.77 17.51
CA PRO A 275 14.08 4.42 18.92
C PRO A 275 13.09 5.08 19.88
N GLU A 276 12.70 6.32 19.58
CA GLU A 276 11.75 7.12 20.39
C GLU A 276 10.33 6.55 20.43
N TYR A 277 9.94 5.71 19.45
CA TYR A 277 8.60 5.11 19.37
C TYR A 277 8.54 3.70 19.94
N PHE A 278 9.69 3.09 20.29
CA PHE A 278 9.65 1.83 21.00
C PHE A 278 9.01 2.05 22.38
N LYS A 279 7.84 1.47 22.60
CA LYS A 279 7.24 1.46 23.95
C LYS A 279 8.18 0.74 24.90
N LYS A 280 8.55 1.42 25.98
CA LYS A 280 9.24 0.81 27.13
C LYS A 280 8.32 -0.16 27.85
#